data_7df91e638f7b3e392eb6c475238d60ff
#
_entry.id   7df91e638f7b3e392eb6c475238d60ff
#
_cell.length_a   1.000
_cell.length_b   1.000
_cell.length_c   1.000
_cell.angle_alpha   90.00
_cell.angle_beta   90.00
_cell.angle_gamma   90.00
#
_symmetry.space_group_name_H-M   'P 1'
#
loop_
_entity.id
_entity.type
_entity.pdbx_description
1 polymer ?
#
loop_
_entity_poly.entity_id
_entity_poly.type
_entity_poly.pdbx_seq_one_letter_code
_entity_poly.pdbx_strand_id
1 'polypeptide(L)'
;MIKNPEYGRQWYKAQCDTRGEEFRAKQRANDNKRRAAEINATPNWLDAIQSAQIQEFYDIAVAKSVQTGVAHEVDHIVPLNHKLVGGLHVPWNLQVLTREENRAKGNKMETLNV
;
A
#
# COMPACT_ATOMS: atom_id res chain seq x y z
N MET A 1 15.72 14.69 5.86
CA MET A 1 14.73 15.35 6.74
C MET A 1 13.65 14.37 7.15
N ILE A 2 13.44 14.21 8.42
CA ILE A 2 12.38 13.34 8.93
C ILE A 2 11.05 14.09 8.83
N LYS A 3 10.10 13.51 8.11
CA LYS A 3 8.77 14.09 7.96
C LYS A 3 7.90 13.66 9.14
N ASN A 4 7.15 14.61 9.66
CA ASN A 4 6.23 14.39 10.75
C ASN A 4 5.05 13.49 10.28
N PRO A 5 4.50 12.61 11.13
CA PRO A 5 3.36 11.74 10.76
C PRO A 5 2.12 12.50 10.28
N GLU A 6 1.98 13.76 10.71
CA GLU A 6 0.89 14.63 10.28
C GLU A 6 1.03 15.13 8.84
N TYR A 7 2.23 15.01 8.25
CA TYR A 7 2.49 15.58 6.93
C TYR A 7 1.54 15.03 5.86
N GLY A 8 1.34 13.73 5.85
CA GLY A 8 0.45 13.11 4.87
C GLY A 8 -1.00 13.58 5.00
N ARG A 9 -1.49 13.71 6.23
CA ARG A 9 -2.84 14.21 6.50
C ARG A 9 -3.01 15.65 6.12
N GLN A 10 -2.02 16.48 6.44
CA GLN A 10 -2.01 17.90 6.08
C GLN A 10 -2.01 18.09 4.59
N TRP A 11 -1.19 17.34 3.87
CA TRP A 11 -1.13 17.37 2.43
C TRP A 11 -2.47 16.99 1.79
N TYR A 12 -3.05 15.89 2.27
CA TYR A 12 -4.35 15.42 1.77
C TYR A 12 -5.44 16.47 2.00
N LYS A 13 -5.49 17.04 3.18
CA LYS A 13 -6.45 18.10 3.51
C LYS A 13 -6.27 19.30 2.59
N ALA A 14 -5.03 19.74 2.36
CA ALA A 14 -4.75 20.85 1.48
C ALA A 14 -5.21 20.56 0.05
N GLN A 15 -5.01 19.33 -0.45
CA GLN A 15 -5.51 18.92 -1.77
C GLN A 15 -7.02 18.94 -1.83
N CYS A 16 -7.70 18.44 -0.80
CA CYS A 16 -9.16 18.49 -0.71
C CYS A 16 -9.69 19.90 -0.69
N ASP A 17 -9.03 20.80 0.04
CA ASP A 17 -9.43 22.20 0.14
C ASP A 17 -9.25 22.97 -1.18
N THR A 18 -8.23 22.62 -1.98
CA THR A 18 -7.94 23.29 -3.25
C THR A 18 -8.64 22.68 -4.46
N ARG A 19 -8.83 21.35 -4.44
CA ARG A 19 -9.42 20.60 -5.58
C ARG A 19 -10.82 20.09 -5.28
N GLY A 20 -11.20 20.12 -4.03
CA GLY A 20 -12.55 19.78 -3.59
C GLY A 20 -12.97 18.35 -3.90
N GLU A 21 -14.24 18.22 -4.31
CA GLU A 21 -14.88 16.94 -4.52
C GLU A 21 -14.24 16.11 -5.64
N GLU A 22 -13.69 16.76 -6.66
CA GLU A 22 -13.02 16.06 -7.76
C GLU A 22 -11.85 15.24 -7.25
N PHE A 23 -11.01 15.85 -6.39
CA PHE A 23 -9.87 15.13 -5.78
C PHE A 23 -10.34 13.98 -4.90
N ARG A 24 -11.35 14.23 -4.06
CA ARG A 24 -11.91 13.19 -3.17
C ARG A 24 -12.50 12.03 -3.95
N ALA A 25 -13.24 12.32 -5.02
CA ALA A 25 -13.84 11.30 -5.87
C ALA A 25 -12.77 10.42 -6.53
N LYS A 26 -11.70 11.04 -7.00
CA LYS A 26 -10.58 10.32 -7.60
C LYS A 26 -9.88 9.40 -6.60
N GLN A 27 -9.67 9.88 -5.37
CA GLN A 27 -9.07 9.08 -4.30
C GLN A 27 -9.96 7.89 -3.94
N ARG A 28 -11.28 8.11 -3.81
CA ARG A 28 -12.22 7.02 -3.53
C ARG A 28 -12.20 5.96 -4.64
N ALA A 29 -12.17 6.38 -5.89
CA ALA A 29 -12.11 5.46 -7.02
C ALA A 29 -10.83 4.63 -7.02
N ASN A 30 -9.69 5.25 -6.74
CA ASN A 30 -8.40 4.55 -6.64
C ASN A 30 -8.39 3.56 -5.47
N ASP A 31 -8.92 3.94 -4.32
CA ASP A 31 -8.99 3.09 -3.13
C ASP A 31 -9.90 1.89 -3.39
N ASN A 32 -11.05 2.09 -4.03
CA ASN A 32 -11.98 1.02 -4.37
C ASN A 32 -11.35 0.04 -5.35
N LYS A 33 -10.64 0.54 -6.35
CA LYS A 33 -9.93 -0.28 -7.33
C LYS A 33 -8.87 -1.14 -6.66
N ARG A 34 -8.10 -0.56 -5.74
CA ARG A 34 -7.09 -1.29 -4.99
C ARG A 34 -7.70 -2.38 -4.12
N ARG A 35 -8.77 -2.08 -3.40
CA ARG A 35 -9.47 -3.08 -2.57
C ARG A 35 -10.01 -4.23 -3.41
N ALA A 36 -10.60 -3.92 -4.55
CA ALA A 36 -11.10 -4.96 -5.46
C ALA A 36 -9.97 -5.87 -5.94
N ALA A 37 -8.82 -5.30 -6.30
CA ALA A 37 -7.66 -6.07 -6.73
C ALA A 37 -7.14 -6.96 -5.60
N GLU A 38 -7.09 -6.45 -4.37
CA GLU A 38 -6.65 -7.23 -3.19
C GLU A 38 -7.63 -8.38 -2.90
N ILE A 39 -8.93 -8.12 -2.94
CA ILE A 39 -9.95 -9.15 -2.74
C ILE A 39 -9.82 -10.24 -3.79
N ASN A 40 -9.69 -9.86 -5.05
CA ASN A 40 -9.58 -10.80 -6.16
C ASN A 40 -8.29 -11.62 -6.09
N ALA A 41 -7.23 -11.05 -5.52
CA ALA A 41 -5.93 -11.71 -5.40
C ALA A 41 -5.79 -12.50 -4.09
N THR A 42 -6.78 -12.48 -3.21
CA THR A 42 -6.76 -13.19 -1.94
C THR A 42 -7.28 -14.62 -2.15
N PRO A 43 -6.42 -15.63 -1.96
CA PRO A 43 -6.88 -17.01 -2.08
C PRO A 43 -7.90 -17.38 -1.01
N ASN A 44 -8.88 -18.18 -1.38
CA ASN A 44 -9.90 -18.62 -0.42
C ASN A 44 -9.39 -19.69 0.56
N TRP A 45 -8.19 -20.22 0.34
CA TRP A 45 -7.58 -21.18 1.22
C TRP A 45 -6.77 -20.57 2.37
N LEU A 46 -6.66 -19.23 2.43
CA LEU A 46 -5.99 -18.58 3.56
C LEU A 46 -6.75 -18.84 4.86
N ASP A 47 -6.02 -19.23 5.90
CA ASP A 47 -6.61 -19.45 7.22
C ASP A 47 -6.62 -18.18 8.06
N ALA A 48 -7.18 -18.26 9.26
CA ALA A 48 -7.30 -17.12 10.17
C ALA A 48 -5.93 -16.59 10.60
N ILE A 49 -4.94 -17.47 10.76
CA ILE A 49 -3.57 -17.06 11.15
C ILE A 49 -2.93 -16.26 10.02
N GLN A 50 -3.04 -16.74 8.80
CA GLN A 50 -2.49 -16.04 7.63
C GLN A 50 -3.18 -14.69 7.39
N SER A 51 -4.49 -14.64 7.58
CA SER A 51 -5.23 -13.38 7.49
C SER A 51 -4.80 -12.37 8.56
N ALA A 52 -4.52 -12.84 9.77
CA ALA A 52 -4.00 -12.01 10.84
C ALA A 52 -2.59 -11.50 10.52
N GLN A 53 -1.76 -12.32 9.87
CA GLN A 53 -0.42 -11.90 9.42
C GLN A 53 -0.49 -10.79 8.38
N ILE A 54 -1.46 -10.82 7.49
CA ILE A 54 -1.69 -9.72 6.53
C ILE A 54 -1.97 -8.43 7.30
N GLN A 55 -2.86 -8.48 8.28
CA GLN A 55 -3.18 -7.31 9.11
C GLN A 55 -1.96 -6.78 9.85
N GLU A 56 -1.07 -7.67 10.32
CA GLU A 56 0.19 -7.27 10.97
C GLU A 56 1.06 -6.38 10.09
N PHE A 57 1.14 -6.65 8.79
CA PHE A 57 1.90 -5.80 7.87
C PHE A 57 1.37 -4.36 7.87
N TYR A 58 0.05 -4.20 7.87
CA TYR A 58 -0.56 -2.87 7.91
C TYR A 58 -0.31 -2.19 9.26
N ASP A 59 -0.38 -2.93 10.35
CA ASP A 59 -0.10 -2.42 11.69
C ASP A 59 1.36 -1.98 11.81
N ILE A 60 2.29 -2.75 11.26
CA ILE A 60 3.72 -2.41 11.23
C ILE A 60 3.96 -1.14 10.42
N ALA A 61 3.29 -0.99 9.28
CA ALA A 61 3.43 0.20 8.45
C ALA A 61 2.98 1.46 9.22
N VAL A 62 1.87 1.37 9.94
CA VAL A 62 1.39 2.46 10.79
C VAL A 62 2.39 2.76 11.90
N ALA A 63 2.86 1.74 12.61
CA ALA A 63 3.81 1.89 13.71
C ALA A 63 5.11 2.54 13.24
N LYS A 64 5.66 2.09 12.12
CA LYS A 64 6.89 2.69 11.54
C LYS A 64 6.68 4.13 11.12
N SER A 65 5.52 4.45 10.55
CA SER A 65 5.18 5.82 10.17
C SER A 65 5.18 6.75 11.38
N VAL A 66 4.61 6.28 12.49
CA VAL A 66 4.56 7.04 13.74
C VAL A 66 5.95 7.20 14.35
N GLN A 67 6.73 6.12 14.40
CA GLN A 67 8.06 6.13 15.02
C GLN A 67 9.06 6.99 14.26
N THR A 68 9.06 6.93 12.96
CA THR A 68 10.08 7.59 12.12
C THR A 68 9.65 8.95 11.60
N GLY A 69 8.35 9.26 11.63
CA GLY A 69 7.82 10.48 10.99
C GLY A 69 7.82 10.41 9.48
N VAL A 70 8.11 9.25 8.90
CA VAL A 70 8.12 9.01 7.45
C VAL A 70 7.00 8.05 7.12
N ALA A 71 6.19 8.37 6.10
CA ALA A 71 5.08 7.52 5.70
C ALA A 71 5.57 6.17 5.19
N HIS A 72 5.05 5.10 5.76
CA HIS A 72 5.31 3.72 5.33
C HIS A 72 4.03 3.11 4.79
N GLU A 73 4.16 2.25 3.80
CA GLU A 73 3.05 1.62 3.11
C GLU A 73 3.32 0.13 2.95
N VAL A 74 2.25 -0.65 2.87
CA VAL A 74 2.35 -2.07 2.54
C VAL A 74 2.41 -2.19 1.03
N ASP A 75 3.36 -2.98 0.54
CA ASP A 75 3.57 -3.20 -0.88
C ASP A 75 3.56 -4.69 -1.19
N HIS A 76 3.14 -5.05 -2.39
CA HIS A 76 3.21 -6.42 -2.89
C HIS A 76 4.54 -6.62 -3.60
N ILE A 77 5.32 -7.60 -3.16
CA ILE A 77 6.64 -7.92 -3.73
C ILE A 77 6.48 -8.23 -5.22
N VAL A 78 5.53 -9.11 -5.54
CA VAL A 78 5.07 -9.33 -6.91
C VAL A 78 3.78 -8.54 -7.08
N PRO A 79 3.76 -7.53 -7.96
CA PRO A 79 2.58 -6.67 -8.12
C PRO A 79 1.33 -7.45 -8.53
N LEU A 80 0.18 -7.02 -8.03
CA LEU A 80 -1.11 -7.65 -8.36
C LEU A 80 -1.48 -7.47 -9.83
N ASN A 81 -1.05 -6.37 -10.43
CA ASN A 81 -1.42 -5.97 -11.80
C ASN A 81 -0.24 -5.99 -12.77
N HIS A 82 0.73 -6.88 -12.55
CA HIS A 82 1.87 -6.98 -13.45
C HIS A 82 1.45 -7.63 -14.78
N LYS A 83 2.08 -7.19 -15.88
CA LYS A 83 1.75 -7.67 -17.24
C LYS A 83 2.05 -9.15 -17.43
N LEU A 84 3.08 -9.67 -16.78
CA LEU A 84 3.56 -11.04 -16.98
C LEU A 84 3.04 -12.01 -15.93
N VAL A 85 2.85 -11.54 -14.70
CA VAL A 85 2.39 -12.37 -13.58
C VAL A 85 1.44 -11.57 -12.70
N GLY A 86 0.50 -12.24 -12.09
CA GLY A 86 -0.35 -11.65 -11.05
C GLY A 86 0.13 -12.10 -9.69
N GLY A 87 0.52 -11.17 -8.83
CA GLY A 87 0.85 -11.45 -7.44
C GLY A 87 -0.39 -11.80 -6.63
N LEU A 88 -0.19 -12.42 -5.47
CA LEU A 88 -1.27 -12.76 -4.55
C LEU A 88 -1.24 -11.85 -3.32
N HIS A 89 -2.41 -11.61 -2.76
CA HIS A 89 -2.54 -10.87 -1.49
C HIS A 89 -2.42 -11.88 -0.34
N VAL A 90 -1.18 -12.21 -0.02
CA VAL A 90 -0.80 -13.22 0.98
C VAL A 90 0.37 -12.70 1.81
N PRO A 91 0.55 -13.18 3.06
CA PRO A 91 1.61 -12.64 3.93
C PRO A 91 3.01 -12.70 3.33
N TRP A 92 3.35 -13.77 2.62
CA TRP A 92 4.69 -13.93 2.05
C TRP A 92 4.93 -13.09 0.78
N ASN A 93 3.91 -12.40 0.28
CA ASN A 93 4.05 -11.47 -0.85
C ASN A 93 3.94 -10.02 -0.42
N LEU A 94 3.98 -9.73 0.88
CA LEU A 94 3.87 -8.38 1.41
C LEU A 94 5.20 -7.90 1.99
N GLN A 95 5.40 -6.61 1.93
CA GLN A 95 6.53 -5.93 2.56
C GLN A 95 6.12 -4.52 2.95
N VAL A 96 6.85 -3.94 3.89
CA VAL A 96 6.62 -2.55 4.30
C VAL A 96 7.74 -1.70 3.73
N LEU A 97 7.37 -0.70 2.94
CA LEU A 97 8.29 0.26 2.32
C LEU A 97 7.89 1.68 2.72
N THR A 98 8.85 2.59 2.65
CA THR A 98 8.47 4.01 2.71
C THR A 98 7.68 4.36 1.46
N ARG A 99 6.87 5.41 1.54
CA ARG A 99 6.13 5.89 0.37
C ARG A 99 7.06 6.20 -0.79
N GLU A 100 8.22 6.77 -0.50
CA GLU A 100 9.21 7.12 -1.50
C GLU A 100 9.78 5.88 -2.20
N GLU A 101 10.15 4.86 -1.42
CA GLU A 101 10.62 3.57 -1.94
C GLU A 101 9.55 2.88 -2.78
N ASN A 102 8.30 2.92 -2.31
CA ASN A 102 7.18 2.30 -3.01
C ASN A 102 6.93 2.96 -4.37
N ARG A 103 7.00 4.28 -4.44
CA ARG A 103 6.86 5.02 -5.69
C ARG A 103 8.01 4.72 -6.66
N ALA A 104 9.24 4.62 -6.15
CA ALA A 104 10.41 4.29 -6.96
C ALA A 104 10.32 2.88 -7.54
N LYS A 105 9.78 1.94 -6.76
CA LYS A 105 9.56 0.56 -7.20
C LYS A 105 8.50 0.48 -8.30
N GLY A 106 7.37 1.20 -8.13
CA GLY A 106 6.24 1.10 -9.04
C GLY A 106 5.76 -0.34 -9.14
N ASN A 107 5.57 -0.84 -10.37
CA ASN A 107 5.16 -2.24 -10.64
C ASN A 107 6.33 -3.16 -10.96
N LYS A 108 7.54 -2.78 -10.58
CA LYS A 108 8.73 -3.60 -10.85
C LYS A 108 8.78 -4.81 -9.93
N MET A 109 9.25 -5.92 -10.46
CA MET A 109 9.51 -7.15 -9.70
C MET A 109 11.00 -7.23 -9.43
N GLU A 110 11.44 -6.69 -8.29
CA GLU A 110 12.86 -6.62 -7.95
C GLU A 110 13.51 -7.98 -7.81
N THR A 111 12.72 -8.99 -7.42
CA THR A 111 13.21 -10.35 -7.20
C THR A 111 13.48 -11.11 -8.50
N LEU A 112 13.11 -10.58 -9.65
CA LEU A 112 13.30 -11.20 -10.94
C LEU A 112 14.41 -10.53 -11.77
N ASN A 113 15.30 -9.83 -11.13
CA ASN A 113 16.48 -9.27 -11.77
C ASN A 113 17.55 -10.35 -11.95
N VAL A 114 17.26 -11.31 -12.76
CA VAL A 114 18.18 -12.37 -13.11
C VAL A 114 18.46 -12.36 -14.59
#